data_1247625b174b9c333a2e17f9b6ed73d0
#
_entry.id   1247625b174b9c333a2e17f9b6ed73d0
#
_cell.length_a   1.000
_cell.length_b   1.000
_cell.length_c   1.000
_cell.angle_alpha   90.00
_cell.angle_beta   90.00
_cell.angle_gamma   90.00
#
_symmetry.space_group_name_H-M   'P 1'
#
loop_
_entity.id
_entity.type
_entity.pdbx_description
1 polymer ?
#
loop_
_entity_poly.entity_id
_entity_poly.type
_entity_poly.pdbx_seq_one_letter_code
_entity_poly.pdbx_strand_id
1 'polypeptide(L)'
;MSIPRLAIDCYMNNKSWFHAAKSCEQIVLLAKETETLAEVEEYANKACNLYQQHGSPEAAAASMDKAAKMTEPKHPELALEFYKRALAVVLIGDSTHQAAEFASKVSRILVKLKKFEEASKALKKEISLNLQTKSYGQVGRLVVALVLVQLALDDFVDAKKTFKKWGNRCDPQEVKTLETLLQAFDEEDPELAAKMLASPFIRHMDVEYALLSKNIPLPSGVQLEKEGISSAGSLK
;
A
#
# COMPACT_ATOMS: atom_id res chain seq x y z
N MET A 1 13.84 27.55 -21.84
CA MET A 1 12.52 26.93 -21.62
C MET A 1 12.43 25.71 -22.51
N SER A 2 12.03 24.53 -21.98
CA SER A 2 11.87 23.34 -22.81
C SER A 2 10.57 23.43 -23.64
N ILE A 3 10.56 22.80 -24.83
CA ILE A 3 9.39 22.79 -25.74
C ILE A 3 8.09 22.39 -25.01
N PRO A 4 8.09 21.34 -24.14
CA PRO A 4 6.87 20.95 -23.41
C PRO A 4 6.33 22.05 -22.47
N ARG A 5 7.19 22.86 -21.85
CA ARG A 5 6.74 23.94 -20.95
C ARG A 5 6.02 25.07 -21.75
N LEU A 6 6.55 25.46 -22.92
CA LEU A 6 5.87 26.39 -23.80
C LEU A 6 4.52 25.83 -24.28
N ALA A 7 4.45 24.56 -24.61
CA ALA A 7 3.22 23.91 -25.02
C ALA A 7 2.15 23.96 -23.93
N ILE A 8 2.51 23.74 -22.64
CA ILE A 8 1.56 23.83 -21.51
C ILE A 8 0.91 25.21 -21.49
N ASP A 9 1.71 26.28 -21.56
CA ASP A 9 1.19 27.67 -21.49
C ASP A 9 0.28 27.98 -22.69
N CYS A 10 0.65 27.56 -23.91
CA CYS A 10 -0.20 27.68 -25.07
C CYS A 10 -1.52 26.94 -24.94
N TYR A 11 -1.50 25.69 -24.48
CA TYR A 11 -2.71 24.89 -24.30
C TYR A 11 -3.61 25.45 -23.17
N MET A 12 -3.01 25.94 -22.08
CA MET A 12 -3.76 26.58 -20.99
C MET A 12 -4.47 27.86 -21.45
N ASN A 13 -3.77 28.70 -22.22
CA ASN A 13 -4.34 29.93 -22.79
C ASN A 13 -5.52 29.65 -23.74
N ASN A 14 -5.46 28.50 -24.44
CA ASN A 14 -6.53 28.04 -25.34
C ASN A 14 -7.58 27.17 -24.62
N LYS A 15 -7.55 27.06 -23.27
CA LYS A 15 -8.42 26.21 -22.46
C LYS A 15 -8.42 24.74 -22.88
N SER A 16 -7.33 24.28 -23.48
CA SER A 16 -7.14 22.91 -23.94
C SER A 16 -6.50 22.08 -22.81
N TRP A 17 -7.26 21.91 -21.71
CA TRP A 17 -6.79 21.34 -20.44
C TRP A 17 -6.21 19.93 -20.60
N PHE A 18 -6.84 19.09 -21.43
CA PHE A 18 -6.39 17.74 -21.70
C PHE A 18 -4.99 17.71 -22.35
N HIS A 19 -4.73 18.55 -23.36
CA HIS A 19 -3.44 18.61 -24.02
C HIS A 19 -2.37 19.24 -23.13
N ALA A 20 -2.74 20.23 -22.30
CA ALA A 20 -1.86 20.77 -21.28
C ALA A 20 -1.43 19.70 -20.27
N ALA A 21 -2.38 18.86 -19.81
CA ALA A 21 -2.08 17.74 -18.92
C ALA A 21 -1.14 16.71 -19.56
N LYS A 22 -1.35 16.37 -20.83
CA LYS A 22 -0.44 15.49 -21.59
C LYS A 22 0.98 16.04 -21.69
N SER A 23 1.12 17.36 -21.89
CA SER A 23 2.43 18.00 -21.91
C SER A 23 3.10 17.97 -20.52
N CYS A 24 2.33 18.07 -19.43
CA CYS A 24 2.86 17.88 -18.08
C CYS A 24 3.35 16.43 -17.88
N GLU A 25 2.61 15.42 -18.33
CA GLU A 25 3.08 14.01 -18.27
C GLU A 25 4.39 13.80 -19.02
N GLN A 26 4.62 14.47 -20.13
CA GLN A 26 5.90 14.42 -20.84
C GLN A 26 7.05 14.99 -20.02
N ILE A 27 6.81 16.10 -19.30
CA ILE A 27 7.82 16.66 -18.38
C ILE A 27 8.10 15.68 -17.24
N VAL A 28 7.08 15.02 -16.66
CA VAL A 28 7.27 14.00 -15.61
C VAL A 28 8.21 12.89 -16.10
N LEU A 29 8.06 12.43 -17.34
CA LEU A 29 8.94 11.41 -17.91
C LEU A 29 10.39 11.89 -18.04
N LEU A 30 10.58 13.11 -18.54
CA LEU A 30 11.91 13.71 -18.67
C LEU A 30 12.55 13.98 -17.31
N ALA A 31 11.78 14.50 -16.36
CA ALA A 31 12.26 14.78 -15.00
C ALA A 31 12.67 13.48 -14.25
N LYS A 32 11.99 12.36 -14.53
CA LYS A 32 12.41 11.04 -14.03
C LYS A 32 13.80 10.67 -14.56
N GLU A 33 14.05 10.86 -15.84
CA GLU A 33 15.35 10.53 -16.46
C GLU A 33 16.49 11.40 -15.91
N THR A 34 16.19 12.66 -15.58
CA THR A 34 17.14 13.62 -14.98
C THR A 34 17.19 13.56 -13.46
N GLU A 35 16.42 12.66 -12.84
CA GLU A 35 16.28 12.46 -11.38
C GLU A 35 15.84 13.75 -10.62
N THR A 36 15.11 14.64 -11.28
CA THR A 36 14.60 15.91 -10.72
C THR A 36 13.26 15.68 -10.04
N LEU A 37 13.25 15.14 -8.80
CA LEU A 37 12.04 14.78 -8.07
C LEU A 37 11.05 15.93 -7.88
N ALA A 38 11.54 17.15 -7.62
CA ALA A 38 10.68 18.33 -7.46
C ALA A 38 9.85 18.61 -8.72
N GLU A 39 10.45 18.44 -9.91
CA GLU A 39 9.73 18.58 -11.18
C GLU A 39 8.73 17.42 -11.40
N VAL A 40 9.10 16.18 -11.02
CA VAL A 40 8.17 15.05 -11.07
C VAL A 40 6.94 15.35 -10.24
N GLU A 41 7.10 15.80 -9.00
CA GLU A 41 6.01 16.12 -8.10
C GLU A 41 5.15 17.28 -8.62
N GLU A 42 5.78 18.38 -9.02
CA GLU A 42 5.09 19.58 -9.54
C GLU A 42 4.23 19.24 -10.76
N TYR A 43 4.84 18.63 -11.78
CA TYR A 43 4.15 18.40 -13.05
C TYR A 43 3.17 17.24 -13.00
N ALA A 44 3.39 16.22 -12.16
CA ALA A 44 2.39 15.20 -11.91
C ALA A 44 1.14 15.80 -11.26
N ASN A 45 1.31 16.64 -10.24
CA ASN A 45 0.20 17.33 -9.59
C ASN A 45 -0.51 18.30 -10.53
N LYS A 46 0.23 19.01 -11.39
CA LYS A 46 -0.33 19.92 -12.41
C LYS A 46 -1.15 19.14 -13.45
N ALA A 47 -0.64 18.01 -13.93
CA ALA A 47 -1.38 17.13 -14.85
C ALA A 47 -2.71 16.65 -14.24
N CYS A 48 -2.68 16.18 -12.99
CA CYS A 48 -3.87 15.75 -12.26
C CYS A 48 -4.93 16.87 -12.19
N ASN A 49 -4.52 18.09 -11.81
CA ASN A 49 -5.43 19.24 -11.74
C ASN A 49 -6.05 19.58 -13.10
N LEU A 50 -5.24 19.55 -14.16
CA LEU A 50 -5.70 19.87 -15.52
C LEU A 50 -6.68 18.82 -16.05
N TYR A 51 -6.47 17.52 -15.76
CA TYR A 51 -7.45 16.49 -16.09
C TYR A 51 -8.76 16.66 -15.31
N GLN A 52 -8.69 17.04 -14.03
CA GLN A 52 -9.89 17.34 -13.25
C GLN A 52 -10.64 18.57 -13.81
N GLN A 53 -9.93 19.63 -14.22
CA GLN A 53 -10.53 20.79 -14.88
C GLN A 53 -11.17 20.43 -16.23
N HIS A 54 -10.60 19.47 -16.94
CA HIS A 54 -11.19 18.92 -18.17
C HIS A 54 -12.44 18.07 -17.91
N GLY A 55 -12.72 17.69 -16.67
CA GLY A 55 -13.81 16.78 -16.32
C GLY A 55 -13.48 15.30 -16.55
N SER A 56 -12.21 14.92 -16.47
CA SER A 56 -11.73 13.54 -16.68
C SER A 56 -11.04 13.00 -15.42
N PRO A 57 -11.80 12.67 -14.36
CA PRO A 57 -11.23 12.15 -13.10
C PRO A 57 -10.48 10.84 -13.27
N GLU A 58 -10.91 9.97 -14.20
CA GLU A 58 -10.21 8.72 -14.52
C GLU A 58 -8.81 8.98 -15.09
N ALA A 59 -8.68 9.95 -15.99
CA ALA A 59 -7.38 10.35 -16.54
C ALA A 59 -6.49 10.99 -15.46
N ALA A 60 -7.08 11.77 -14.55
CA ALA A 60 -6.36 12.36 -13.42
C ALA A 60 -5.80 11.26 -12.50
N ALA A 61 -6.62 10.27 -12.12
CA ALA A 61 -6.19 9.15 -11.29
C ALA A 61 -5.14 8.28 -11.99
N ALA A 62 -5.32 7.99 -13.28
CA ALA A 62 -4.36 7.23 -14.08
C ALA A 62 -3.00 7.95 -14.21
N SER A 63 -3.00 9.28 -14.33
CA SER A 63 -1.77 10.09 -14.35
C SER A 63 -1.02 9.98 -13.01
N MET A 64 -1.75 10.05 -11.89
CA MET A 64 -1.17 9.86 -10.55
C MET A 64 -0.63 8.43 -10.35
N ASP A 65 -1.35 7.41 -10.78
CA ASP A 65 -0.90 6.01 -10.73
C ASP A 65 0.41 5.80 -11.50
N LYS A 66 0.50 6.39 -12.68
CA LYS A 66 1.71 6.35 -13.51
C LYS A 66 2.90 7.03 -12.82
N ALA A 67 2.70 8.22 -12.25
CA ALA A 67 3.74 8.92 -11.50
C ALA A 67 4.17 8.13 -10.26
N ALA A 68 3.21 7.55 -9.51
CA ALA A 68 3.48 6.71 -8.36
C ALA A 68 4.32 5.48 -8.71
N LYS A 69 3.92 4.72 -9.72
CA LYS A 69 4.68 3.54 -10.18
C LYS A 69 6.11 3.86 -10.62
N MET A 70 6.32 5.04 -11.20
CA MET A 70 7.65 5.47 -11.60
C MET A 70 8.55 5.84 -10.41
N THR A 71 7.98 6.37 -9.34
CA THR A 71 8.73 6.85 -8.17
C THR A 71 8.86 5.79 -7.07
N GLU A 72 7.92 4.86 -6.97
CA GLU A 72 7.85 3.85 -5.90
C GLU A 72 9.15 3.07 -5.64
N PRO A 73 9.94 2.64 -6.65
CA PRO A 73 11.15 1.86 -6.38
C PRO A 73 12.24 2.62 -5.64
N LYS A 74 12.38 3.93 -5.88
CA LYS A 74 13.41 4.77 -5.29
C LYS A 74 12.87 5.72 -4.21
N HIS A 75 11.62 6.17 -4.35
CA HIS A 75 10.98 7.20 -3.53
C HIS A 75 9.56 6.80 -3.13
N PRO A 76 9.40 5.78 -2.29
CA PRO A 76 8.09 5.25 -1.91
C PRO A 76 7.22 6.27 -1.13
N GLU A 77 7.83 7.24 -0.43
CA GLU A 77 7.09 8.32 0.23
C GLU A 77 6.34 9.20 -0.78
N LEU A 78 7.01 9.59 -1.87
CA LEU A 78 6.41 10.39 -2.94
C LEU A 78 5.34 9.57 -3.69
N ALA A 79 5.60 8.28 -3.93
CA ALA A 79 4.62 7.38 -4.52
C ALA A 79 3.36 7.25 -3.65
N LEU A 80 3.51 7.20 -2.32
CA LEU A 80 2.40 7.19 -1.38
C LEU A 80 1.50 8.42 -1.56
N GLU A 81 2.09 9.61 -1.67
CA GLU A 81 1.32 10.85 -1.85
C GLU A 81 0.55 10.85 -3.19
N PHE A 82 1.16 10.34 -4.26
CA PHE A 82 0.48 10.19 -5.54
C PHE A 82 -0.68 9.19 -5.48
N TYR A 83 -0.51 8.03 -4.81
CA TYR A 83 -1.60 7.06 -4.64
C TYR A 83 -2.71 7.58 -3.74
N LYS A 84 -2.38 8.32 -2.65
CA LYS A 84 -3.39 9.00 -1.82
C LYS A 84 -4.20 10.00 -2.63
N ARG A 85 -3.55 10.75 -3.52
CA ARG A 85 -4.21 11.71 -4.39
C ARG A 85 -5.08 11.03 -5.44
N ALA A 86 -4.61 9.95 -6.08
CA ALA A 86 -5.42 9.15 -7.00
C ALA A 86 -6.68 8.62 -6.29
N LEU A 87 -6.51 8.07 -5.07
CA LEU A 87 -7.64 7.60 -4.25
C LEU A 87 -8.66 8.72 -3.97
N ALA A 88 -8.18 9.92 -3.63
CA ALA A 88 -9.07 11.06 -3.38
C ALA A 88 -9.87 11.46 -4.63
N VAL A 89 -9.23 11.46 -5.80
CA VAL A 89 -9.88 11.79 -7.08
C VAL A 89 -10.99 10.80 -7.42
N VAL A 90 -10.72 9.49 -7.30
CA VAL A 90 -11.72 8.46 -7.65
C VAL A 90 -12.86 8.37 -6.65
N LEU A 91 -12.63 8.74 -5.39
CA LEU A 91 -13.70 8.82 -4.37
C LEU A 91 -14.69 9.95 -4.66
N ILE A 92 -14.23 11.07 -5.24
CA ILE A 92 -15.11 12.17 -5.66
C ILE A 92 -15.94 11.74 -6.88
N GLY A 93 -15.38 10.90 -7.77
CA GLY A 93 -16.05 10.38 -8.96
C GLY A 93 -16.94 9.16 -8.75
N ASP A 94 -17.22 8.76 -7.49
CA ASP A 94 -18.02 7.57 -7.12
C ASP A 94 -17.53 6.23 -7.71
N SER A 95 -16.27 6.16 -8.14
CA SER A 95 -15.67 4.93 -8.67
C SER A 95 -15.16 4.03 -7.55
N THR A 96 -16.07 3.34 -6.85
CA THR A 96 -15.75 2.52 -5.67
C THR A 96 -14.77 1.39 -6.00
N HIS A 97 -14.83 0.80 -7.20
CA HIS A 97 -13.87 -0.25 -7.62
C HIS A 97 -12.44 0.29 -7.71
N GLN A 98 -12.25 1.41 -8.41
CA GLN A 98 -10.94 2.05 -8.51
C GLN A 98 -10.45 2.55 -7.14
N ALA A 99 -11.38 3.02 -6.29
CA ALA A 99 -11.04 3.40 -4.92
C ALA A 99 -10.47 2.24 -4.11
N ALA A 100 -11.03 1.02 -4.25
CA ALA A 100 -10.50 -0.17 -3.60
C ALA A 100 -9.07 -0.52 -4.10
N GLU A 101 -8.82 -0.40 -5.41
CA GLU A 101 -7.49 -0.63 -6.00
C GLU A 101 -6.45 0.37 -5.47
N PHE A 102 -6.78 1.66 -5.42
CA PHE A 102 -5.85 2.67 -4.88
C PHE A 102 -5.68 2.56 -3.37
N ALA A 103 -6.73 2.18 -2.63
CA ALA A 103 -6.63 1.90 -1.21
C ALA A 103 -5.65 0.76 -0.93
N SER A 104 -5.67 -0.31 -1.75
CA SER A 104 -4.71 -1.41 -1.66
C SER A 104 -3.26 -0.95 -1.86
N LYS A 105 -3.00 -0.11 -2.87
CA LYS A 105 -1.67 0.44 -3.11
C LYS A 105 -1.19 1.30 -1.93
N VAL A 106 -2.08 2.13 -1.38
CA VAL A 106 -1.79 2.97 -0.19
C VAL A 106 -1.46 2.08 1.00
N SER A 107 -2.28 1.05 1.29
CA SER A 107 -2.07 0.15 2.43
C SER A 107 -0.71 -0.56 2.36
N ARG A 108 -0.36 -1.09 1.18
CA ARG A 108 0.92 -1.80 0.97
C ARG A 108 2.13 -0.89 1.13
N ILE A 109 2.11 0.32 0.55
CA ILE A 109 3.23 1.26 0.71
C ILE A 109 3.38 1.71 2.16
N LEU A 110 2.29 1.93 2.89
CA LEU A 110 2.35 2.28 4.30
C LEU A 110 3.01 1.17 5.13
N VAL A 111 2.72 -0.10 4.83
CA VAL A 111 3.40 -1.25 5.47
C VAL A 111 4.88 -1.28 5.09
N LYS A 112 5.22 -1.08 3.81
CA LYS A 112 6.61 -1.00 3.32
C LYS A 112 7.41 0.10 4.03
N LEU A 113 6.77 1.24 4.30
CA LEU A 113 7.35 2.39 5.02
C LEU A 113 7.31 2.23 6.56
N LYS A 114 6.79 1.11 7.07
CA LYS A 114 6.61 0.83 8.50
C LYS A 114 5.72 1.85 9.24
N LYS A 115 4.81 2.52 8.51
CA LYS A 115 3.81 3.43 9.06
C LYS A 115 2.57 2.64 9.46
N PHE A 116 2.71 1.77 10.47
CA PHE A 116 1.71 0.74 10.80
C PHE A 116 0.39 1.31 11.31
N GLU A 117 0.39 2.43 12.04
CA GLU A 117 -0.85 3.09 12.48
C GLU A 117 -1.67 3.61 11.28
N GLU A 118 -1.00 4.26 10.31
CA GLU A 118 -1.65 4.71 9.09
C GLU A 118 -2.09 3.50 8.23
N ALA A 119 -1.26 2.45 8.16
CA ALA A 119 -1.58 1.21 7.44
C ALA A 119 -2.83 0.52 8.01
N SER A 120 -2.97 0.44 9.34
CA SER A 120 -4.16 -0.10 10.00
C SER A 120 -5.42 0.66 9.61
N LYS A 121 -5.36 2.01 9.58
CA LYS A 121 -6.48 2.86 9.13
C LYS A 121 -6.79 2.65 7.64
N ALA A 122 -5.76 2.58 6.80
CA ALA A 122 -5.90 2.37 5.36
C ALA A 122 -6.53 1.00 5.05
N LEU A 123 -6.08 -0.08 5.71
CA LEU A 123 -6.64 -1.43 5.58
C LEU A 123 -8.12 -1.48 6.00
N LYS A 124 -8.51 -0.82 7.10
CA LYS A 124 -9.91 -0.73 7.52
C LYS A 124 -10.76 -0.05 6.45
N LYS A 125 -10.24 1.00 5.79
CA LYS A 125 -10.90 1.67 4.66
C LYS A 125 -10.99 0.77 3.44
N GLU A 126 -9.92 0.06 3.10
CA GLU A 126 -9.85 -0.90 1.98
C GLU A 126 -10.87 -2.04 2.17
N ILE A 127 -10.97 -2.62 3.37
CA ILE A 127 -11.99 -3.61 3.72
C ILE A 127 -13.40 -3.04 3.47
N SER A 128 -13.66 -1.82 3.93
CA SER A 128 -14.96 -1.16 3.75
C SER A 128 -15.32 -0.99 2.26
N LEU A 129 -14.37 -0.57 1.43
CA LEU A 129 -14.55 -0.42 -0.02
C LEU A 129 -14.81 -1.77 -0.71
N ASN A 130 -14.07 -2.82 -0.34
CA ASN A 130 -14.28 -4.17 -0.88
C ASN A 130 -15.64 -4.76 -0.46
N LEU A 131 -16.13 -4.43 0.73
CA LEU A 131 -17.49 -4.81 1.14
C LEU A 131 -18.56 -4.08 0.32
N GLN A 132 -18.38 -2.80 0.00
CA GLN A 132 -19.30 -2.02 -0.83
C GLN A 132 -19.34 -2.53 -2.27
N THR A 133 -18.21 -2.93 -2.84
CA THR A 133 -18.11 -3.51 -4.20
C THR A 133 -18.50 -4.99 -4.24
N LYS A 134 -18.86 -5.60 -3.11
CA LYS A 134 -19.15 -7.03 -2.96
C LYS A 134 -17.98 -7.94 -3.36
N SER A 135 -16.76 -7.44 -3.29
CA SER A 135 -15.52 -8.18 -3.58
C SER A 135 -15.10 -9.02 -2.36
N TYR A 136 -16.00 -9.89 -1.90
CA TYR A 136 -15.84 -10.64 -0.63
C TYR A 136 -14.61 -11.54 -0.60
N GLY A 137 -14.17 -12.07 -1.76
CA GLY A 137 -12.97 -12.91 -1.84
C GLY A 137 -11.66 -12.21 -1.49
N GLN A 138 -11.64 -10.87 -1.47
CA GLN A 138 -10.47 -10.09 -1.03
C GLN A 138 -10.50 -9.78 0.47
N VAL A 139 -11.71 -9.73 1.07
CA VAL A 139 -11.91 -9.24 2.43
C VAL A 139 -11.16 -10.12 3.45
N GLY A 140 -11.20 -11.44 3.31
CA GLY A 140 -10.52 -12.34 4.23
C GLY A 140 -9.01 -12.12 4.28
N ARG A 141 -8.35 -12.00 3.11
CA ARG A 141 -6.91 -11.68 3.03
C ARG A 141 -6.58 -10.33 3.67
N LEU A 142 -7.45 -9.32 3.49
CA LEU A 142 -7.27 -8.01 4.11
C LEU A 142 -7.44 -8.05 5.63
N VAL A 143 -8.31 -8.92 6.14
CA VAL A 143 -8.45 -9.17 7.58
C VAL A 143 -7.17 -9.77 8.14
N VAL A 144 -6.57 -10.76 7.45
CA VAL A 144 -5.26 -11.31 7.86
C VAL A 144 -4.19 -10.22 7.83
N ALA A 145 -4.10 -9.42 6.76
CA ALA A 145 -3.15 -8.32 6.67
C ALA A 145 -3.31 -7.31 7.80
N LEU A 146 -4.55 -6.95 8.15
CA LEU A 146 -4.84 -6.02 9.24
C LEU A 146 -4.43 -6.60 10.60
N VAL A 147 -4.70 -7.89 10.86
CA VAL A 147 -4.23 -8.56 12.08
C VAL A 147 -2.70 -8.54 12.17
N LEU A 148 -1.98 -8.84 11.07
CA LEU A 148 -0.52 -8.78 11.05
C LEU A 148 0.00 -7.36 11.37
N VAL A 149 -0.63 -6.32 10.82
CA VAL A 149 -0.25 -4.92 11.10
C VAL A 149 -0.51 -4.56 12.56
N GLN A 150 -1.62 -5.03 13.15
CA GLN A 150 -1.96 -4.78 14.56
C GLN A 150 -1.00 -5.51 15.50
N LEU A 151 -0.61 -6.74 15.17
CA LEU A 151 0.42 -7.46 15.93
C LEU A 151 1.79 -6.77 15.82
N ALA A 152 2.11 -6.17 14.68
CA ALA A 152 3.34 -5.37 14.52
C ALA A 152 3.32 -4.06 15.32
N LEU A 153 2.13 -3.56 15.68
CA LEU A 153 1.91 -2.44 16.60
C LEU A 153 1.89 -2.85 18.08
N ASP A 154 2.09 -4.15 18.37
CA ASP A 154 1.88 -4.72 19.70
C ASP A 154 0.44 -4.52 20.24
N ASP A 155 -0.52 -4.37 19.33
CA ASP A 155 -1.95 -4.19 19.64
C ASP A 155 -2.73 -5.51 19.45
N PHE A 156 -2.46 -6.45 20.33
CA PHE A 156 -3.12 -7.76 20.32
C PHE A 156 -4.63 -7.64 20.59
N VAL A 157 -5.04 -6.65 21.38
CA VAL A 157 -6.46 -6.44 21.70
C VAL A 157 -7.25 -6.06 20.45
N ASP A 158 -6.72 -5.14 19.64
CA ASP A 158 -7.37 -4.74 18.38
C ASP A 158 -7.29 -5.86 17.33
N ALA A 159 -6.23 -6.67 17.32
CA ALA A 159 -6.13 -7.87 16.48
C ALA A 159 -7.27 -8.87 16.77
N LYS A 160 -7.55 -9.17 18.03
CA LYS A 160 -8.69 -10.03 18.46
C LYS A 160 -10.04 -9.40 18.06
N LYS A 161 -10.22 -8.09 18.25
CA LYS A 161 -11.44 -7.38 17.84
C LYS A 161 -11.64 -7.42 16.32
N THR A 162 -10.57 -7.27 15.56
CA THR A 162 -10.60 -7.35 14.09
C THR A 162 -11.09 -8.72 13.63
N PHE A 163 -10.51 -9.78 14.15
CA PHE A 163 -10.94 -11.14 13.83
C PHE A 163 -12.39 -11.41 14.27
N LYS A 164 -12.79 -11.01 15.48
CA LYS A 164 -14.17 -11.13 15.95
C LYS A 164 -15.17 -10.40 15.03
N LYS A 165 -14.79 -9.24 14.49
CA LYS A 165 -15.67 -8.41 13.63
C LYS A 165 -15.82 -8.96 12.21
N TRP A 166 -14.73 -9.46 11.62
CA TRP A 166 -14.69 -9.81 10.20
C TRP A 166 -14.33 -11.26 9.90
N GLY A 167 -14.04 -12.09 10.91
CA GLY A 167 -13.67 -13.50 10.72
C GLY A 167 -14.71 -14.32 9.97
N ASN A 168 -16.00 -13.94 10.05
CA ASN A 168 -17.08 -14.55 9.28
C ASN A 168 -17.02 -14.24 7.76
N ARG A 169 -16.10 -13.40 7.32
CA ARG A 169 -15.82 -13.05 5.91
C ARG A 169 -14.57 -13.74 5.38
N CYS A 170 -13.86 -14.42 6.26
CA CYS A 170 -12.65 -15.16 5.92
C CYS A 170 -13.02 -16.56 5.39
N ASP A 171 -12.18 -17.08 4.52
CA ASP A 171 -12.30 -18.49 4.13
C ASP A 171 -11.80 -19.44 5.25
N PRO A 172 -12.05 -20.75 5.17
CA PRO A 172 -11.66 -21.69 6.22
C PRO A 172 -10.15 -21.70 6.51
N GLN A 173 -9.30 -21.46 5.50
CA GLN A 173 -7.85 -21.42 5.67
C GLN A 173 -7.41 -20.16 6.39
N GLU A 174 -8.01 -19.03 6.06
CA GLU A 174 -7.78 -17.73 6.70
C GLU A 174 -8.21 -17.77 8.16
N VAL A 175 -9.42 -18.29 8.42
CA VAL A 175 -9.94 -18.49 9.78
C VAL A 175 -8.98 -19.34 10.61
N LYS A 176 -8.61 -20.53 10.12
CA LYS A 176 -7.68 -21.42 10.83
C LYS A 176 -6.33 -20.76 11.11
N THR A 177 -5.81 -19.99 10.12
CA THR A 177 -4.54 -19.28 10.29
C THR A 177 -4.64 -18.25 11.39
N LEU A 178 -5.70 -17.41 11.38
CA LEU A 178 -5.91 -16.37 12.37
C LEU A 178 -6.21 -16.92 13.77
N GLU A 179 -7.06 -17.95 13.90
CA GLU A 179 -7.35 -18.60 15.17
C GLU A 179 -6.09 -19.13 15.84
N THR A 180 -5.29 -19.92 15.08
CA THR A 180 -4.05 -20.49 15.62
C THR A 180 -3.02 -19.42 15.95
N LEU A 181 -2.90 -18.37 15.11
CA LEU A 181 -1.98 -17.26 15.37
C LEU A 181 -2.38 -16.46 16.62
N LEU A 182 -3.66 -16.09 16.74
CA LEU A 182 -4.15 -15.35 17.89
C LEU A 182 -4.12 -16.18 19.17
N GLN A 183 -4.36 -17.49 19.09
CA GLN A 183 -4.18 -18.40 20.21
C GLN A 183 -2.71 -18.44 20.69
N ALA A 184 -1.75 -18.53 19.75
CA ALA A 184 -0.33 -18.54 20.10
C ALA A 184 0.10 -17.25 20.84
N PHE A 185 -0.48 -16.11 20.47
CA PHE A 185 -0.25 -14.84 21.18
C PHE A 185 -0.95 -14.79 22.55
N ASP A 186 -2.14 -15.38 22.68
CA ASP A 186 -2.91 -15.43 23.93
C ASP A 186 -2.24 -16.36 24.98
N GLU A 187 -1.63 -17.46 24.51
CA GLU A 187 -0.94 -18.47 25.32
C GLU A 187 0.55 -18.16 25.53
N GLU A 188 1.02 -17.02 24.98
CA GLU A 188 2.44 -16.64 25.00
C GLU A 188 3.37 -17.72 24.45
N ASP A 189 2.94 -18.43 23.37
CA ASP A 189 3.71 -19.48 22.70
C ASP A 189 4.49 -18.90 21.50
N PRO A 190 5.78 -18.56 21.66
CA PRO A 190 6.58 -17.97 20.59
C PRO A 190 6.89 -18.95 19.46
N GLU A 191 6.97 -20.26 19.73
CA GLU A 191 7.27 -21.27 18.72
C GLU A 191 6.08 -21.45 17.79
N LEU A 192 4.88 -21.56 18.33
CA LEU A 192 3.66 -21.64 17.54
C LEU A 192 3.41 -20.35 16.76
N ALA A 193 3.60 -19.18 17.39
CA ALA A 193 3.49 -17.89 16.73
C ALA A 193 4.46 -17.77 15.54
N ALA A 194 5.73 -18.09 15.72
CA ALA A 194 6.74 -18.08 14.66
C ALA A 194 6.38 -19.03 13.52
N LYS A 195 5.92 -20.25 13.85
CA LYS A 195 5.47 -21.23 12.87
C LYS A 195 4.28 -20.72 12.04
N MET A 196 3.31 -20.10 12.68
CA MET A 196 2.15 -19.53 11.99
C MET A 196 2.48 -18.33 11.13
N LEU A 197 3.32 -17.40 11.61
CA LEU A 197 3.82 -16.26 10.84
C LEU A 197 4.66 -16.70 9.62
N ALA A 198 5.29 -17.87 9.68
CA ALA A 198 6.02 -18.48 8.57
C ALA A 198 5.17 -19.44 7.71
N SER A 199 3.86 -19.52 7.94
CA SER A 199 2.97 -20.45 7.21
C SER A 199 2.98 -20.19 5.70
N PRO A 200 2.72 -21.23 4.87
CA PRO A 200 2.64 -21.06 3.42
C PRO A 200 1.59 -20.01 3.01
N PHE A 201 0.46 -19.95 3.70
CA PHE A 201 -0.60 -18.98 3.42
C PHE A 201 -0.08 -17.54 3.56
N ILE A 202 0.56 -17.18 4.68
CA ILE A 202 1.11 -15.83 4.89
C ILE A 202 2.24 -15.52 3.90
N ARG A 203 3.09 -16.50 3.57
CA ARG A 203 4.15 -16.32 2.57
C ARG A 203 3.64 -16.04 1.16
N HIS A 204 2.42 -16.46 0.81
CA HIS A 204 1.78 -16.22 -0.48
C HIS A 204 0.88 -14.97 -0.50
N MET A 205 0.88 -14.18 0.58
CA MET A 205 0.29 -12.85 0.57
C MET A 205 1.15 -11.86 -0.23
N ASP A 206 0.66 -10.63 -0.41
CA ASP A 206 1.47 -9.56 -1.02
C ASP A 206 2.80 -9.41 -0.28
N VAL A 207 3.84 -9.06 -1.04
CA VAL A 207 5.24 -9.05 -0.57
C VAL A 207 5.41 -8.25 0.72
N GLU A 208 4.72 -7.13 0.86
CA GLU A 208 4.79 -6.24 2.02
C GLU A 208 4.32 -6.94 3.30
N TYR A 209 3.23 -7.72 3.23
CA TYR A 209 2.70 -8.46 4.37
C TYR A 209 3.54 -9.71 4.68
N ALA A 210 4.02 -10.39 3.64
CA ALA A 210 4.92 -11.54 3.81
C ALA A 210 6.28 -11.12 4.42
N LEU A 211 6.76 -9.90 4.14
CA LEU A 211 7.96 -9.34 4.78
C LEU A 211 7.65 -8.85 6.20
N LEU A 212 6.48 -8.24 6.41
CA LEU A 212 6.04 -7.80 7.73
C LEU A 212 5.99 -8.97 8.71
N SER A 213 5.42 -10.10 8.32
CA SER A 213 5.26 -11.27 9.20
C SER A 213 6.58 -11.78 9.80
N LYS A 214 7.71 -11.57 9.10
CA LYS A 214 9.05 -11.96 9.59
C LYS A 214 9.60 -11.04 10.68
N ASN A 215 8.99 -9.87 10.86
CA ASN A 215 9.47 -8.82 11.76
C ASN A 215 8.47 -8.51 12.88
N ILE A 216 7.37 -9.24 12.98
CA ILE A 216 6.40 -9.09 14.07
C ILE A 216 7.05 -9.60 15.36
N PRO A 217 7.00 -8.81 16.47
CA PRO A 217 7.47 -9.27 17.77
C PRO A 217 6.72 -10.54 18.19
N LEU A 218 7.45 -11.53 18.65
CA LEU A 218 6.83 -12.75 19.19
C LEU A 218 6.29 -12.50 20.60
N PRO A 219 5.22 -13.20 21.02
CA PRO A 219 4.74 -13.13 22.37
C PRO A 219 5.86 -13.52 23.34
N SER A 220 5.85 -13.05 24.59
CA SER A 220 6.89 -13.22 25.61
C SER A 220 8.23 -12.50 25.39
N GLY A 221 8.35 -11.63 24.41
CA GLY A 221 9.53 -10.77 24.18
C GLY A 221 10.83 -11.51 23.81
N VAL A 222 10.77 -12.82 23.55
CA VAL A 222 11.94 -13.58 23.11
C VAL A 222 12.20 -13.28 21.63
N GLN A 223 13.18 -12.43 21.39
CA GLN A 223 13.76 -12.33 20.04
C GLN A 223 14.56 -13.61 19.79
N LEU A 224 14.08 -14.46 18.90
CA LEU A 224 14.92 -15.53 18.35
C LEU A 224 16.12 -14.85 17.68
N GLU A 225 17.27 -14.90 18.32
CA GLU A 225 18.54 -14.46 17.73
C GLU A 225 18.66 -15.19 16.38
N LYS A 226 18.82 -14.41 15.32
CA LYS A 226 19.15 -14.97 14.00
C LYS A 226 20.47 -15.70 14.21
N GLU A 227 20.45 -17.04 14.13
CA GLU A 227 21.67 -17.84 14.08
C GLU A 227 22.53 -17.30 12.92
N GLY A 228 23.52 -16.53 13.30
CA GLY A 228 24.57 -16.11 12.40
C GLY A 228 25.33 -17.36 12.00
N ILE A 229 25.30 -17.70 10.73
CA ILE A 229 26.26 -18.62 10.15
C ILE A 229 27.62 -17.96 10.27
N SER A 230 28.25 -18.17 11.42
CA SER A 230 29.66 -17.89 11.61
C SER A 230 30.44 -19.03 10.96
N SER A 231 30.84 -18.85 9.71
CA SER A 231 31.90 -19.67 9.12
C SER A 231 33.25 -19.29 9.74
N ALA A 232 33.51 -19.82 10.93
CA ALA A 232 34.88 -19.90 11.42
C ALA A 232 35.54 -21.08 10.71
N GLY A 233 36.41 -20.79 9.79
CA GLY A 233 37.25 -21.74 9.07
C GLY A 233 38.63 -21.15 8.86
N SER A 234 39.32 -20.83 9.97
CA SER A 234 40.78 -20.67 9.94
C SER A 234 41.38 -22.00 10.30
N LEU A 235 42.11 -22.59 9.38
CA LEU A 235 43.09 -23.62 9.66
C LEU A 235 44.31 -23.41 8.80
N LYS A 236 45.39 -23.17 9.48
CA LYS A 236 46.80 -23.37 9.20
C LYS A 236 47.19 -23.99 7.84
#